data_acd437728d63abc1a4dbf6ca3391a1e2
#
_entry.id   acd437728d63abc1a4dbf6ca3391a1e2
#
_cell.length_a   1.000
_cell.length_b   1.000
_cell.length_c   1.000
_cell.angle_alpha   90.00
_cell.angle_beta   90.00
_cell.angle_gamma   90.00
#
_symmetry.space_group_name_H-M   'P 1'
#
loop_
_entity.id
_entity.type
_entity.pdbx_description
1 polymer ?
#
loop_
_entity_poly.entity_id
_entity_poly.type
_entity_poly.pdbx_seq_one_letter_code
_entity_poly.pdbx_strand_id
1 'polypeptide(L)'
;MDKDSESGQFPTSFFERQLPDARNGFPNGWMSPDDLQLLYNAAFQTTGSVLEVGPWLGRSTTALALGLRDRQKMGAAPVSFDTVDFGITSAQEWKQKFGEELDIEKQKGLVAEAVYHPGGTVAVLIQNMKSNRLLPYVSNFIRGDFIDCPIRRKYKLIFCDTTHDDNEIKRTLPKLSKMAGAGCVFVFDDVITEQRAELICSYLQTERYIMTSRIFPEKKKFCKVMLVETK
;
A
#
# COMPACT_ATOMS: atom_id res chain seq x y z
N MET A 1 -11.88 -15.17 -30.08
CA MET A 1 -13.01 -14.48 -29.45
C MET A 1 -12.40 -13.43 -28.56
N ASP A 2 -12.24 -12.21 -29.10
CA ASP A 2 -11.70 -11.09 -28.37
C ASP A 2 -12.69 -10.70 -27.28
N LYS A 3 -12.32 -10.93 -26.03
CA LYS A 3 -13.04 -10.38 -24.88
C LYS A 3 -12.56 -8.94 -24.66
N ASP A 4 -12.85 -8.05 -25.61
CA ASP A 4 -12.94 -6.64 -25.33
C ASP A 4 -14.26 -6.36 -24.59
N SER A 5 -14.40 -6.96 -23.40
CA SER A 5 -15.43 -6.55 -22.48
C SER A 5 -15.09 -5.15 -22.01
N GLU A 6 -16.00 -4.22 -22.18
CA GLU A 6 -16.00 -2.84 -21.70
C GLU A 6 -15.34 -2.76 -20.31
N SER A 7 -14.02 -2.64 -20.29
CA SER A 7 -13.27 -2.32 -19.10
C SER A 7 -13.67 -0.89 -18.75
N GLY A 8 -14.61 -0.76 -17.82
CA GLY A 8 -14.98 0.55 -17.30
C GLY A 8 -13.70 1.31 -17.00
N GLN A 9 -13.47 2.42 -17.73
CA GLN A 9 -12.29 3.22 -17.56
C GLN A 9 -12.15 3.56 -16.09
N PHE A 10 -11.10 3.05 -15.46
CA PHE A 10 -10.68 3.58 -14.17
C PHE A 10 -10.47 5.08 -14.35
N PRO A 11 -10.93 5.92 -13.41
CA PRO A 11 -10.82 7.36 -13.57
C PRO A 11 -9.36 7.72 -13.80
N THR A 12 -9.06 8.39 -14.90
CA THR A 12 -7.75 9.00 -15.19
C THR A 12 -7.32 9.93 -14.05
N SER A 13 -8.28 10.38 -13.25
CA SER A 13 -8.11 11.17 -12.02
C SER A 13 -7.09 10.61 -11.01
N PHE A 14 -6.81 9.30 -10.99
CA PHE A 14 -5.74 8.72 -10.16
C PHE A 14 -4.32 9.14 -10.58
N PHE A 15 -4.16 9.82 -11.71
CA PHE A 15 -2.86 10.27 -12.23
C PHE A 15 -2.80 11.78 -12.49
N GLU A 16 -3.89 12.50 -12.31
CA GLU A 16 -4.00 13.92 -12.69
C GLU A 16 -3.18 14.85 -11.79
N ARG A 17 -3.10 14.55 -10.50
CA ARG A 17 -2.34 15.39 -9.59
C ARG A 17 -0.91 14.92 -9.48
N GLN A 18 0.00 15.85 -9.67
CA GLN A 18 1.42 15.59 -9.48
C GLN A 18 1.71 15.33 -8.00
N LEU A 19 2.49 14.30 -7.74
CA LEU A 19 2.97 13.97 -6.39
C LEU A 19 3.85 15.12 -5.88
N PRO A 20 3.51 15.76 -4.75
CA PRO A 20 4.35 16.79 -4.17
C PRO A 20 5.58 16.18 -3.50
N ASP A 21 6.64 16.97 -3.41
CA ASP A 21 7.82 16.59 -2.65
C ASP A 21 7.49 16.36 -1.17
N ALA A 22 8.03 15.30 -0.62
CA ALA A 22 8.06 15.11 0.82
C ALA A 22 9.13 16.03 1.42
N ARG A 23 8.82 16.68 2.54
CA ARG A 23 9.65 17.73 3.16
C ARG A 23 11.11 17.33 3.35
N ASN A 24 11.36 16.09 3.78
CA ASN A 24 12.70 15.54 3.98
C ASN A 24 12.97 14.35 3.03
N GLY A 25 12.32 14.36 1.87
CA GLY A 25 12.37 13.27 0.90
C GLY A 25 11.46 12.09 1.27
N PHE A 26 11.22 11.24 0.29
CA PHE A 26 10.52 9.98 0.52
C PHE A 26 11.45 8.99 1.21
N PRO A 27 10.94 8.24 2.21
CA PRO A 27 11.67 7.12 2.79
C PRO A 27 12.12 6.11 1.72
N ASN A 28 13.19 5.38 2.03
CA ASN A 28 13.67 4.34 1.14
C ASN A 28 12.66 3.20 1.03
N GLY A 29 12.58 2.61 -0.15
CA GLY A 29 11.64 1.54 -0.49
C GLY A 29 11.60 1.33 -2.00
N TRP A 30 10.83 0.34 -2.43
CA TRP A 30 10.89 -0.17 -3.80
C TRP A 30 9.83 0.43 -4.75
N MET A 31 8.83 1.15 -4.23
CA MET A 31 7.81 1.79 -5.07
C MET A 31 8.40 2.90 -5.95
N SER A 32 8.02 2.90 -7.22
CA SER A 32 8.40 3.95 -8.17
C SER A 32 7.68 5.28 -7.89
N PRO A 33 8.19 6.42 -8.40
CA PRO A 33 7.49 7.71 -8.30
C PRO A 33 6.06 7.66 -8.87
N ASP A 34 5.83 6.93 -9.95
CA ASP A 34 4.49 6.81 -10.56
C ASP A 34 3.52 6.03 -9.67
N ASP A 35 4.00 4.95 -9.01
CA ASP A 35 3.18 4.17 -8.08
C ASP A 35 2.85 5.02 -6.84
N LEU A 36 3.80 5.83 -6.36
CA LEU A 36 3.56 6.80 -5.28
C LEU A 36 2.56 7.89 -5.70
N GLN A 37 2.63 8.38 -6.93
CA GLN A 37 1.66 9.35 -7.46
C GLN A 37 0.26 8.76 -7.51
N LEU A 38 0.11 7.49 -7.87
CA LEU A 38 -1.15 6.77 -7.83
C LEU A 38 -1.70 6.72 -6.40
N LEU A 39 -0.89 6.32 -5.42
CA LEU A 39 -1.30 6.26 -4.01
C LEU A 39 -1.69 7.63 -3.46
N TYR A 40 -0.92 8.68 -3.80
CA TYR A 40 -1.24 10.05 -3.44
C TYR A 40 -2.62 10.48 -3.97
N ASN A 41 -2.90 10.21 -5.25
CA ASN A 41 -4.19 10.55 -5.86
C ASN A 41 -5.34 9.71 -5.30
N ALA A 42 -5.13 8.42 -5.06
CA ALA A 42 -6.13 7.56 -4.43
C ALA A 42 -6.52 8.07 -3.03
N ALA A 43 -5.53 8.45 -2.23
CA ALA A 43 -5.77 9.04 -0.91
C ALA A 43 -6.41 10.42 -0.98
N PHE A 44 -6.03 11.25 -1.96
CA PHE A 44 -6.63 12.56 -2.17
C PHE A 44 -8.12 12.46 -2.52
N GLN A 45 -8.52 11.45 -3.30
CA GLN A 45 -9.90 11.25 -3.75
C GLN A 45 -10.76 10.44 -2.79
N THR A 46 -10.16 9.77 -1.80
CA THR A 46 -10.93 8.89 -0.91
C THR A 46 -12.02 9.64 -0.17
N THR A 47 -13.18 9.00 -0.04
CA THR A 47 -14.34 9.55 0.69
C THR A 47 -14.45 8.99 2.11
N GLY A 48 -13.52 8.15 2.55
CA GLY A 48 -13.58 7.54 3.86
C GLY A 48 -12.24 6.98 4.34
N SER A 49 -12.29 6.13 5.33
CA SER A 49 -11.11 5.60 6.00
C SER A 49 -10.15 4.87 5.05
N VAL A 50 -8.87 4.97 5.34
CA VAL A 50 -7.76 4.36 4.61
C VAL A 50 -7.11 3.28 5.47
N LEU A 51 -6.78 2.14 4.84
CA LEU A 51 -5.94 1.09 5.42
C LEU A 51 -4.71 0.89 4.55
N GLU A 52 -3.57 0.75 5.19
CA GLU A 52 -2.33 0.28 4.57
C GLU A 52 -1.85 -0.97 5.28
N VAL A 53 -1.48 -2.01 4.52
CA VAL A 53 -0.85 -3.24 5.02
C VAL A 53 0.50 -3.39 4.37
N GLY A 54 1.58 -3.40 5.17
CA GLY A 54 2.95 -3.49 4.69
C GLY A 54 3.60 -2.13 4.36
N PRO A 55 3.58 -1.15 5.27
CA PRO A 55 4.17 0.18 5.04
C PRO A 55 5.70 0.18 4.95
N TRP A 56 6.37 -0.88 5.45
CA TRP A 56 7.81 -0.93 5.61
C TRP A 56 8.36 0.30 6.36
N LEU A 57 9.22 1.12 5.72
CA LEU A 57 9.77 2.34 6.32
C LEU A 57 8.92 3.60 6.06
N GLY A 58 7.74 3.46 5.42
CA GLY A 58 6.78 4.54 5.22
C GLY A 58 6.86 5.28 3.89
N ARG A 59 7.44 4.67 2.85
CA ARG A 59 7.48 5.29 1.53
C ARG A 59 6.07 5.47 0.94
N SER A 60 5.27 4.43 0.91
CA SER A 60 3.85 4.44 0.54
C SER A 60 3.01 5.25 1.52
N THR A 61 3.24 5.07 2.83
CA THR A 61 2.56 5.84 3.89
C THR A 61 2.74 7.34 3.70
N THR A 62 3.93 7.78 3.26
CA THR A 62 4.20 9.19 2.96
C THR A 62 3.32 9.69 1.82
N ALA A 63 3.21 8.94 0.72
CA ALA A 63 2.36 9.32 -0.41
C ALA A 63 0.87 9.39 -0.01
N LEU A 64 0.36 8.37 0.69
CA LEU A 64 -1.00 8.34 1.20
C LEU A 64 -1.28 9.54 2.13
N ALA A 65 -0.40 9.80 3.10
CA ALA A 65 -0.55 10.90 4.05
C ALA A 65 -0.45 12.28 3.38
N LEU A 66 0.36 12.45 2.35
CA LEU A 66 0.40 13.67 1.53
C LEU A 66 -0.94 13.89 0.82
N GLY A 67 -1.53 12.84 0.25
CA GLY A 67 -2.85 12.90 -0.38
C GLY A 67 -3.94 13.32 0.61
N LEU A 68 -3.97 12.72 1.80
CA LEU A 68 -4.90 13.07 2.87
C LEU A 68 -4.70 14.50 3.39
N ARG A 69 -3.44 14.94 3.54
CA ARG A 69 -3.09 16.32 3.91
C ARG A 69 -3.66 17.32 2.92
N ASP A 70 -3.41 17.11 1.64
CA ASP A 70 -3.78 18.08 0.62
C ASP A 70 -5.30 18.08 0.38
N ARG A 71 -5.94 16.93 0.52
CA ARG A 71 -7.39 16.82 0.57
C ARG A 71 -8.00 17.66 1.71
N GLN A 72 -7.42 17.62 2.91
CA GLN A 72 -7.88 18.44 4.05
C GLN A 72 -7.63 19.93 3.81
N LYS A 73 -6.51 20.32 3.20
CA LYS A 73 -6.27 21.72 2.82
C LYS A 73 -7.29 22.24 1.81
N MET A 74 -7.90 21.37 1.02
CA MET A 74 -9.01 21.72 0.11
C MET A 74 -10.39 21.74 0.80
N GLY A 75 -10.43 21.64 2.12
CA GLY A 75 -11.66 21.75 2.91
C GLY A 75 -12.40 20.42 3.14
N ALA A 76 -11.87 19.28 2.71
CA ALA A 76 -12.51 18.02 3.00
C ALA A 76 -12.31 17.59 4.46
N ALA A 77 -13.31 16.92 5.03
CA ALA A 77 -13.24 16.42 6.40
C ALA A 77 -12.09 15.40 6.59
N PRO A 78 -11.41 15.39 7.75
CA PRO A 78 -10.44 14.37 8.09
C PRO A 78 -11.01 12.96 7.98
N VAL A 79 -10.19 12.02 7.55
CA VAL A 79 -10.52 10.59 7.53
C VAL A 79 -9.49 9.82 8.34
N SER A 80 -9.89 8.67 8.87
CA SER A 80 -8.94 7.82 9.61
C SER A 80 -8.03 7.09 8.62
N PHE A 81 -6.75 7.03 8.96
CA PHE A 81 -5.75 6.24 8.24
C PHE A 81 -5.04 5.31 9.21
N ASP A 82 -5.22 4.02 9.03
CA ASP A 82 -4.59 2.97 9.83
C ASP A 82 -3.52 2.29 8.98
N THR A 83 -2.31 2.13 9.52
CA THR A 83 -1.21 1.40 8.87
C THR A 83 -0.76 0.24 9.75
N VAL A 84 -0.56 -0.94 9.15
CA VAL A 84 -0.24 -2.20 9.84
C VAL A 84 1.04 -2.78 9.27
N ASP A 85 2.02 -3.03 10.13
CA ASP A 85 3.28 -3.66 9.78
C ASP A 85 3.64 -4.75 10.78
N PHE A 86 4.29 -5.80 10.32
CA PHE A 86 4.82 -6.83 11.21
C PHE A 86 5.77 -6.25 12.25
N GLY A 87 6.55 -5.23 11.86
CA GLY A 87 7.38 -4.47 12.78
C GLY A 87 8.63 -5.22 13.19
N ILE A 88 9.46 -5.60 12.23
CA ILE A 88 10.70 -6.37 12.45
C ILE A 88 11.67 -5.58 13.31
N THR A 89 12.19 -6.22 14.36
CA THR A 89 13.12 -5.62 15.33
C THR A 89 14.45 -6.39 15.44
N SER A 90 14.61 -7.50 14.71
CA SER A 90 15.80 -8.32 14.78
C SER A 90 16.02 -9.15 13.51
N ALA A 91 17.25 -9.59 13.29
CA ALA A 91 17.56 -10.51 12.20
C ALA A 91 16.83 -11.87 12.36
N GLN A 92 16.51 -12.28 13.58
CA GLN A 92 15.74 -13.49 13.83
C GLN A 92 14.28 -13.33 13.35
N GLU A 93 13.63 -12.20 13.65
CA GLU A 93 12.27 -11.90 13.15
C GLU A 93 12.27 -11.80 11.62
N TRP A 94 13.31 -11.20 11.03
CA TRP A 94 13.50 -11.17 9.58
C TRP A 94 13.51 -12.59 9.00
N LYS A 95 14.37 -13.48 9.55
CA LYS A 95 14.46 -14.87 9.10
C LYS A 95 13.14 -15.62 9.23
N GLN A 96 12.42 -15.41 10.34
CA GLN A 96 11.10 -16.01 10.55
C GLN A 96 10.08 -15.54 9.50
N LYS A 97 10.13 -14.25 9.13
CA LYS A 97 9.15 -13.66 8.20
C LYS A 97 9.45 -13.98 6.74
N PHE A 98 10.71 -13.93 6.34
CA PHE A 98 11.11 -14.04 4.92
C PHE A 98 11.79 -15.37 4.58
N GLY A 99 12.03 -16.24 5.57
CA GLY A 99 12.65 -17.54 5.36
C GLY A 99 14.15 -17.54 5.05
N GLU A 100 14.77 -16.35 4.98
CA GLU A 100 16.17 -16.15 4.61
C GLU A 100 16.92 -15.33 5.67
N GLU A 101 18.24 -15.47 5.72
CA GLU A 101 19.06 -14.65 6.61
C GLU A 101 19.21 -13.24 6.06
N LEU A 102 19.23 -12.27 6.97
CA LEU A 102 19.49 -10.88 6.63
C LEU A 102 20.95 -10.74 6.16
N ASP A 103 21.15 -10.64 4.88
CA ASP A 103 22.46 -10.36 4.29
C ASP A 103 22.72 -8.85 4.30
N ILE A 104 23.41 -8.40 5.34
CA ILE A 104 23.71 -6.98 5.58
C ILE A 104 24.53 -6.37 4.42
N GLU A 105 25.42 -7.16 3.81
CA GLU A 105 26.27 -6.67 2.71
C GLU A 105 25.50 -6.51 1.40
N LYS A 106 24.60 -7.45 1.08
CA LYS A 106 23.73 -7.36 -0.10
C LYS A 106 22.66 -6.28 0.03
N GLN A 107 22.12 -6.09 1.22
CA GLN A 107 21.02 -5.16 1.49
C GLN A 107 21.50 -3.74 1.79
N LYS A 108 22.79 -3.46 1.60
CA LYS A 108 23.45 -2.13 1.70
C LYS A 108 22.76 -1.16 2.69
N GLY A 109 23.04 -1.37 3.95
CA GLY A 109 22.86 -0.38 5.00
C GLY A 109 21.43 -0.16 5.49
N LEU A 110 20.49 0.20 4.62
CA LEU A 110 19.19 0.71 5.03
C LEU A 110 18.27 -0.32 5.69
N VAL A 111 18.23 -1.55 5.17
CA VAL A 111 17.40 -2.62 5.78
C VAL A 111 17.98 -3.00 7.13
N ALA A 112 19.29 -3.16 7.22
CA ALA A 112 19.97 -3.51 8.46
C ALA A 112 19.80 -2.41 9.53
N GLU A 113 20.00 -1.13 9.18
CA GLU A 113 19.79 -0.01 10.10
C GLU A 113 18.36 0.02 10.64
N ALA A 114 17.36 -0.20 9.78
CA ALA A 114 15.97 -0.23 10.20
C ALA A 114 15.65 -1.42 11.12
N VAL A 115 16.15 -2.62 10.78
CA VAL A 115 15.91 -3.83 11.56
C VAL A 115 16.63 -3.79 12.91
N TYR A 116 17.84 -3.22 12.98
CA TYR A 116 18.58 -3.05 14.22
C TYR A 116 18.26 -1.76 14.99
N HIS A 117 17.35 -0.93 14.47
CA HIS A 117 16.86 0.21 15.25
C HIS A 117 16.16 -0.28 16.53
N PRO A 118 16.36 0.35 17.69
CA PRO A 118 15.80 -0.13 18.98
C PRO A 118 14.29 -0.36 18.99
N GLY A 119 13.53 0.33 18.14
CA GLY A 119 12.09 0.12 17.98
C GLY A 119 11.70 -0.59 16.68
N GLY A 120 12.66 -1.11 15.93
CA GLY A 120 12.45 -1.81 14.67
C GLY A 120 11.93 -0.92 13.52
N THR A 121 11.43 -1.57 12.48
CA THR A 121 10.94 -0.90 11.27
C THR A 121 9.80 0.08 11.55
N VAL A 122 8.90 -0.23 12.48
CA VAL A 122 7.79 0.68 12.85
C VAL A 122 8.28 1.96 13.51
N ALA A 123 9.34 1.92 14.32
CA ALA A 123 9.90 3.15 14.90
C ALA A 123 10.53 4.04 13.81
N VAL A 124 11.22 3.44 12.85
CA VAL A 124 11.76 4.18 11.69
C VAL A 124 10.63 4.78 10.83
N LEU A 125 9.56 4.02 10.57
CA LEU A 125 8.35 4.52 9.93
C LEU A 125 7.81 5.78 10.64
N ILE A 126 7.61 5.70 11.96
CA ILE A 126 7.10 6.84 12.77
C ILE A 126 8.05 8.02 12.69
N GLN A 127 9.36 7.81 12.76
CA GLN A 127 10.36 8.87 12.62
C GLN A 127 10.30 9.55 11.25
N ASN A 128 10.16 8.77 10.18
CA ASN A 128 9.99 9.28 8.82
C ASN A 128 8.72 10.12 8.67
N MET A 129 7.60 9.66 9.24
CA MET A 129 6.35 10.43 9.26
C MET A 129 6.49 11.73 10.07
N LYS A 130 7.19 11.68 11.22
CA LYS A 130 7.47 12.86 12.05
C LYS A 130 8.33 13.87 11.32
N SER A 131 9.42 13.44 10.71
CA SER A 131 10.36 14.32 9.98
C SER A 131 9.67 15.02 8.80
N ASN A 132 8.75 14.33 8.13
CA ASN A 132 7.94 14.86 7.04
C ASN A 132 6.71 15.66 7.52
N ARG A 133 6.48 15.79 8.83
CA ARG A 133 5.31 16.44 9.44
C ARG A 133 3.97 15.81 9.00
N LEU A 134 3.96 14.49 8.83
CA LEU A 134 2.80 13.75 8.36
C LEU A 134 2.11 12.89 9.44
N LEU A 135 2.67 12.84 10.66
CA LEU A 135 2.04 12.13 11.79
C LEU A 135 0.55 12.47 12.00
N PRO A 136 0.11 13.75 11.89
CA PRO A 136 -1.30 14.09 12.13
C PRO A 136 -2.28 13.44 11.14
N TYR A 137 -1.80 12.91 10.04
CA TYR A 137 -2.62 12.29 8.98
C TYR A 137 -2.69 10.77 9.09
N VAL A 138 -1.97 10.16 10.04
CA VAL A 138 -2.03 8.72 10.34
C VAL A 138 -2.67 8.53 11.71
N SER A 139 -3.79 7.82 11.76
CA SER A 139 -4.56 7.63 12.99
C SER A 139 -3.95 6.56 13.89
N ASN A 140 -3.49 5.46 13.30
CA ASN A 140 -2.91 4.35 14.05
C ASN A 140 -1.72 3.74 13.30
N PHE A 141 -0.64 3.49 14.07
CA PHE A 141 0.48 2.62 13.67
C PHE A 141 0.32 1.30 14.42
N ILE A 142 -0.04 0.24 13.72
CA ILE A 142 -0.34 -1.07 14.32
C ILE A 142 0.84 -1.99 14.03
N ARG A 143 1.49 -2.48 15.09
CA ARG A 143 2.54 -3.49 14.97
C ARG A 143 1.95 -4.88 15.17
N GLY A 144 2.22 -5.78 14.25
CA GLY A 144 1.83 -7.19 14.33
C GLY A 144 1.48 -7.78 12.97
N ASP A 145 1.23 -9.08 12.97
CA ASP A 145 0.69 -9.73 11.77
C ASP A 145 -0.70 -9.20 11.47
N PHE A 146 -0.91 -8.74 10.24
CA PHE A 146 -2.20 -8.20 9.81
C PHE A 146 -3.35 -9.15 10.12
N ILE A 147 -3.13 -10.47 9.99
CA ILE A 147 -4.18 -11.47 10.21
C ILE A 147 -4.68 -11.45 11.65
N ASP A 148 -3.80 -11.23 12.60
CA ASP A 148 -4.11 -11.25 14.03
C ASP A 148 -4.57 -9.89 14.56
N CYS A 149 -4.34 -8.79 13.82
CA CYS A 149 -4.72 -7.45 14.25
C CYS A 149 -6.24 -7.30 14.38
N PRO A 150 -6.78 -6.80 15.51
CA PRO A 150 -8.21 -6.66 15.73
C PRO A 150 -8.79 -5.41 15.06
N ILE A 151 -8.67 -5.31 13.75
CA ILE A 151 -9.19 -4.19 12.99
C ILE A 151 -10.67 -4.44 12.68
N ARG A 152 -11.54 -3.49 13.09
CA ARG A 152 -13.00 -3.65 12.97
C ARG A 152 -13.68 -2.59 12.09
N ARG A 153 -12.89 -1.71 11.46
CA ARG A 153 -13.39 -0.61 10.63
C ARG A 153 -13.62 -1.06 9.20
N LYS A 154 -14.56 -0.39 8.52
CA LYS A 154 -14.71 -0.46 7.06
C LYS A 154 -13.90 0.65 6.40
N TYR A 155 -13.24 0.34 5.28
CA TYR A 155 -12.36 1.26 4.57
C TYR A 155 -12.88 1.55 3.17
N LYS A 156 -12.56 2.73 2.68
CA LYS A 156 -12.86 3.19 1.31
C LYS A 156 -11.64 3.14 0.40
N LEU A 157 -10.45 3.11 0.99
CA LEU A 157 -9.20 2.88 0.29
C LEU A 157 -8.39 1.86 1.09
N ILE A 158 -7.92 0.83 0.42
CA ILE A 158 -7.02 -0.18 1.00
C ILE A 158 -5.80 -0.32 0.10
N PHE A 159 -4.62 -0.01 0.62
CA PHE A 159 -3.34 -0.35 0.01
C PHE A 159 -2.78 -1.60 0.67
N CYS A 160 -2.37 -2.57 -0.11
CA CYS A 160 -1.84 -3.84 0.37
C CYS A 160 -0.55 -4.21 -0.37
N ASP A 161 0.54 -4.25 0.38
CA ASP A 161 1.88 -4.67 -0.06
C ASP A 161 2.26 -5.98 0.66
N THR A 162 1.37 -6.98 0.60
CA THR A 162 1.56 -8.34 1.10
C THR A 162 0.91 -9.33 0.13
N THR A 163 1.21 -9.19 -1.17
CA THR A 163 0.67 -9.99 -2.27
C THR A 163 1.76 -10.54 -3.18
N HIS A 164 2.96 -10.77 -2.60
CA HIS A 164 4.14 -11.24 -3.34
C HIS A 164 4.00 -12.63 -3.93
N ASP A 165 3.15 -13.48 -3.33
CA ASP A 165 2.85 -14.82 -3.83
C ASP A 165 1.39 -15.25 -3.55
N ASP A 166 1.00 -16.38 -4.12
CA ASP A 166 -0.37 -16.91 -4.00
C ASP A 166 -0.74 -17.28 -2.55
N ASN A 167 0.22 -17.67 -1.70
CA ASN A 167 -0.06 -18.02 -0.31
C ASN A 167 -0.36 -16.77 0.51
N GLU A 168 0.38 -15.69 0.30
CA GLU A 168 0.09 -14.40 0.92
C GLU A 168 -1.28 -13.88 0.48
N ILE A 169 -1.62 -13.97 -0.81
CA ILE A 169 -2.94 -13.61 -1.32
C ILE A 169 -4.03 -14.43 -0.60
N LYS A 170 -3.93 -15.75 -0.61
CA LYS A 170 -4.91 -16.65 0.04
C LYS A 170 -5.06 -16.38 1.54
N ARG A 171 -3.98 -15.98 2.19
CA ARG A 171 -3.96 -15.67 3.62
C ARG A 171 -4.61 -14.30 3.92
N THR A 172 -4.31 -13.29 3.12
CA THR A 172 -4.62 -11.89 3.42
C THR A 172 -5.99 -11.46 2.90
N LEU A 173 -6.37 -11.88 1.70
CA LEU A 173 -7.59 -11.43 1.03
C LEU A 173 -8.90 -11.75 1.76
N PRO A 174 -9.08 -12.92 2.41
CA PRO A 174 -10.32 -13.21 3.15
C PRO A 174 -10.61 -12.19 4.27
N LYS A 175 -9.57 -11.60 4.87
CA LYS A 175 -9.72 -10.55 5.87
C LYS A 175 -9.92 -9.19 5.21
N LEU A 176 -9.12 -8.84 4.20
CA LEU A 176 -9.25 -7.58 3.47
C LEU A 176 -10.63 -7.40 2.86
N SER A 177 -11.20 -8.43 2.22
CA SER A 177 -12.53 -8.36 1.60
C SER A 177 -13.62 -8.02 2.62
N LYS A 178 -13.52 -8.57 3.85
CA LYS A 178 -14.43 -8.24 4.94
C LYS A 178 -14.30 -6.82 5.46
N MET A 179 -13.18 -6.16 5.19
CA MET A 179 -12.91 -4.78 5.64
C MET A 179 -13.28 -3.74 4.58
N ALA A 180 -13.55 -4.16 3.36
CA ALA A 180 -14.03 -3.27 2.31
C ALA A 180 -15.39 -2.67 2.68
N GLY A 181 -15.50 -1.34 2.54
CA GLY A 181 -16.79 -0.65 2.49
C GLY A 181 -17.33 -0.65 1.06
N ALA A 182 -18.60 -0.33 0.85
CA ALA A 182 -19.18 -0.21 -0.49
C ALA A 182 -18.39 0.80 -1.34
N GLY A 183 -18.03 0.46 -2.59
CA GLY A 183 -17.19 1.28 -3.46
C GLY A 183 -15.76 1.46 -2.90
N CYS A 184 -15.21 0.46 -2.22
CA CYS A 184 -13.83 0.48 -1.76
C CYS A 184 -12.89 0.35 -2.96
N VAL A 185 -11.89 1.21 -3.01
CA VAL A 185 -10.76 1.09 -3.95
C VAL A 185 -9.64 0.33 -3.26
N PHE A 186 -9.18 -0.72 -3.91
CA PHE A 186 -7.97 -1.43 -3.50
C PHE A 186 -6.82 -1.07 -4.44
N VAL A 187 -5.65 -0.94 -3.86
CA VAL A 187 -4.37 -0.85 -4.57
C VAL A 187 -3.47 -1.95 -4.03
N PHE A 188 -3.04 -2.86 -4.90
CA PHE A 188 -2.14 -3.95 -4.55
C PHE A 188 -0.79 -3.74 -5.21
N ASP A 189 0.30 -3.88 -4.45
CA ASP A 189 1.66 -3.94 -5.02
C ASP A 189 2.05 -5.38 -5.35
N ASP A 190 3.08 -5.55 -6.17
CA ASP A 190 3.68 -6.83 -6.59
C ASP A 190 2.73 -7.82 -7.29
N VAL A 191 1.65 -7.35 -7.88
CA VAL A 191 0.77 -8.17 -8.73
C VAL A 191 1.34 -8.23 -10.14
N ILE A 192 2.22 -9.19 -10.37
CA ILE A 192 3.03 -9.29 -11.60
C ILE A 192 2.42 -10.16 -12.71
N THR A 193 1.34 -10.87 -12.44
CA THR A 193 0.68 -11.76 -13.40
C THR A 193 -0.84 -11.61 -13.41
N GLU A 194 -1.47 -11.85 -14.55
CA GLU A 194 -2.94 -11.88 -14.67
C GLU A 194 -3.56 -12.94 -13.76
N GLN A 195 -2.91 -14.09 -13.59
CA GLN A 195 -3.40 -15.15 -12.69
C GLN A 195 -3.53 -14.68 -11.24
N ARG A 196 -2.55 -13.90 -10.74
CA ARG A 196 -2.65 -13.29 -9.41
C ARG A 196 -3.75 -12.25 -9.35
N ALA A 197 -3.91 -11.43 -10.39
CA ALA A 197 -5.00 -10.47 -10.46
C ALA A 197 -6.36 -11.17 -10.42
N GLU A 198 -6.55 -12.24 -11.19
CA GLU A 198 -7.77 -13.05 -11.18
C GLU A 198 -8.03 -13.70 -9.80
N LEU A 199 -6.96 -14.21 -9.15
CA LEU A 199 -7.07 -14.76 -7.81
C LEU A 199 -7.54 -13.69 -6.80
N ILE A 200 -6.97 -12.49 -6.82
CA ILE A 200 -7.39 -11.36 -5.99
C ILE A 200 -8.86 -11.02 -6.26
N CYS A 201 -9.24 -10.89 -7.54
CA CYS A 201 -10.60 -10.57 -7.94
C CYS A 201 -11.63 -11.62 -7.48
N SER A 202 -11.25 -12.90 -7.44
CA SER A 202 -12.11 -13.96 -6.94
C SER A 202 -12.50 -13.77 -5.47
N TYR A 203 -11.56 -13.31 -4.63
CA TYR A 203 -11.83 -12.99 -3.23
C TYR A 203 -12.64 -11.71 -3.04
N LEU A 204 -12.46 -10.72 -3.92
CA LEU A 204 -13.18 -9.46 -3.88
C LEU A 204 -14.52 -9.49 -4.60
N GLN A 205 -14.86 -10.60 -5.26
CA GLN A 205 -16.09 -10.80 -6.03
C GLN A 205 -16.33 -9.70 -7.07
N THR A 206 -15.27 -9.33 -7.79
CA THR A 206 -15.32 -8.29 -8.82
C THR A 206 -14.50 -8.72 -10.05
N GLU A 207 -14.89 -8.22 -11.22
CA GLU A 207 -14.10 -8.36 -12.45
C GLU A 207 -13.48 -7.01 -12.87
N ARG A 208 -13.76 -5.94 -12.10
CA ARG A 208 -13.28 -4.59 -12.40
C ARG A 208 -11.91 -4.35 -11.79
N TYR A 209 -10.89 -4.49 -12.61
CA TYR A 209 -9.53 -4.14 -12.22
C TYR A 209 -8.73 -3.59 -13.38
N ILE A 210 -7.67 -2.88 -13.06
CA ILE A 210 -6.67 -2.43 -14.01
C ILE A 210 -5.27 -2.64 -13.46
N MET A 211 -4.37 -3.12 -14.30
CA MET A 211 -2.96 -3.21 -13.98
C MET A 211 -2.22 -2.01 -14.57
N THR A 212 -1.25 -1.46 -13.85
CA THR A 212 -0.52 -0.25 -14.30
C THR A 212 0.18 -0.45 -15.64
N SER A 213 0.53 -1.67 -16.03
CA SER A 213 1.05 -1.98 -17.36
C SER A 213 0.06 -1.71 -18.51
N ARG A 214 -1.23 -1.65 -18.24
CA ARG A 214 -2.25 -1.27 -19.25
C ARG A 214 -2.35 0.24 -19.41
N ILE A 215 -2.03 0.99 -18.35
CA ILE A 215 -2.00 2.47 -18.37
C ILE A 215 -0.65 2.97 -18.90
N PHE A 216 0.43 2.29 -18.49
CA PHE A 216 1.81 2.62 -18.86
C PHE A 216 2.42 1.44 -19.63
N PRO A 217 2.27 1.38 -20.97
CA PRO A 217 2.73 0.24 -21.77
C PRO A 217 4.22 -0.09 -21.65
N GLU A 218 5.04 0.89 -21.32
CA GLU A 218 6.46 0.73 -21.06
C GLU A 218 6.76 -0.11 -19.81
N LYS A 219 5.81 -0.21 -18.87
CA LYS A 219 5.93 -1.03 -17.66
C LYS A 219 5.55 -2.50 -17.83
N LYS A 220 5.23 -2.96 -19.06
CA LYS A 220 4.76 -4.34 -19.33
C LYS A 220 5.58 -5.46 -18.71
N LYS A 221 6.89 -5.26 -18.52
CA LYS A 221 7.78 -6.27 -17.92
C LYS A 221 7.75 -6.27 -16.39
N PHE A 222 7.24 -5.22 -15.76
CA PHE A 222 7.27 -5.00 -14.34
C PHE A 222 5.95 -4.39 -13.85
N CYS A 223 4.83 -4.95 -14.30
CA CYS A 223 3.56 -4.55 -13.72
C CYS A 223 3.56 -4.96 -12.25
N LYS A 224 3.54 -3.98 -11.37
CA LYS A 224 3.55 -4.21 -9.94
C LYS A 224 2.22 -3.85 -9.31
N VAL A 225 1.55 -2.85 -9.81
CA VAL A 225 0.39 -2.28 -9.14
C VAL A 225 -0.91 -2.62 -9.87
N MET A 226 -1.87 -3.09 -9.10
CA MET A 226 -3.22 -3.41 -9.54
C MET A 226 -4.22 -2.57 -8.75
N LEU A 227 -5.15 -1.92 -9.45
CA LEU A 227 -6.29 -1.24 -8.85
C LEU A 227 -7.55 -2.10 -9.02
N VAL A 228 -8.36 -2.16 -7.97
CA VAL A 228 -9.64 -2.86 -7.97
C VAL A 228 -10.68 -1.99 -7.29
N GLU A 229 -11.86 -1.89 -7.90
CA GLU A 229 -13.02 -1.23 -7.30
C GLU A 229 -14.09 -2.27 -6.99
N THR A 230 -14.56 -2.28 -5.76
CA THR A 230 -15.68 -3.15 -5.34
C THR A 230 -17.01 -2.42 -5.49
N LYS A 231 -18.05 -3.18 -5.73
CA LYS A 231 -19.43 -2.64 -5.82
C LYS A 231 -19.94 -2.08 -4.51
#